data_7a2830e2f71d686dd920de7ae10101b0
#
_entry.id   7a2830e2f71d686dd920de7ae10101b0
#
_cell.length_a   1.000
_cell.length_b   1.000
_cell.length_c   1.000
_cell.angle_alpha   90.00
_cell.angle_beta   90.00
_cell.angle_gamma   90.00
#
_symmetry.space_group_name_H-M   'P 1'
#
loop_
_entity.id
_entity.type
_entity.pdbx_description
1 polymer ?
#
loop_
_entity_poly.entity_id
_entity_poly.type
_entity_poly.pdbx_seq_one_letter_code
_entity_poly.pdbx_strand_id
1 'polypeptide(L)'
;VIKENLDALDRGLEPAANGGKPTAPRIASVNGERSGVATERNLKLNRSELLEAANITEKQLSELESFGLIAIRGRYYDGDALQIARVVAELAAFGIEGRHLRSFKTAADREVSLIEQVVAPLLKQRGSEAVARAQEVQNELASLSMKLHAALLASAISSPN
;
A
#
# COMPACT_ATOMS: atom_id res chain seq x y z
N VAL A 1 -8.37 12.80 -24.80
CA VAL A 1 -9.17 13.42 -23.70
C VAL A 1 -10.36 12.53 -23.31
N ILE A 2 -11.26 12.16 -24.24
CA ILE A 2 -12.46 11.33 -23.89
C ILE A 2 -12.07 9.91 -23.46
N LYS A 3 -11.13 9.27 -24.14
CA LYS A 3 -10.63 7.93 -23.77
C LYS A 3 -9.93 7.91 -22.42
N GLU A 4 -9.15 8.95 -22.13
CA GLU A 4 -8.43 9.09 -20.87
C GLU A 4 -9.38 9.30 -19.68
N ASN A 5 -10.46 10.07 -19.89
CA ASN A 5 -11.48 10.29 -18.86
C ASN A 5 -12.30 9.02 -18.56
N LEU A 6 -12.63 8.23 -19.60
CA LEU A 6 -13.34 6.97 -19.44
C LEU A 6 -12.48 5.93 -18.74
N ASP A 7 -11.19 5.84 -19.07
CA ASP A 7 -10.23 4.94 -18.41
C ASP A 7 -10.01 5.34 -16.95
N ALA A 8 -10.04 6.63 -16.61
CA ALA A 8 -9.96 7.12 -15.24
C ALA A 8 -11.21 6.73 -14.42
N LEU A 9 -12.40 6.85 -15.01
CA LEU A 9 -13.66 6.44 -14.37
C LEU A 9 -13.74 4.93 -14.12
N ASP A 10 -13.31 4.12 -15.06
CA ASP A 10 -13.25 2.65 -14.92
C ASP A 10 -12.32 2.20 -13.79
N ARG A 11 -11.31 3.02 -13.49
CA ARG A 11 -10.35 2.78 -12.40
C ARG A 11 -10.75 3.43 -11.07
N GLY A 12 -11.93 4.07 -11.01
CA GLY A 12 -12.45 4.73 -9.80
C GLY A 12 -11.77 6.06 -9.46
N LEU A 13 -11.22 6.74 -10.45
CA LEU A 13 -10.61 8.07 -10.32
C LEU A 13 -11.55 9.15 -10.88
N GLU A 14 -11.56 10.34 -10.28
CA GLU A 14 -12.28 11.48 -10.84
C GLU A 14 -11.58 11.98 -12.12
N PRO A 15 -12.33 12.25 -13.21
CA PRO A 15 -11.76 12.86 -14.39
C PRO A 15 -11.34 14.31 -14.11
N ALA A 16 -10.26 14.75 -14.74
CA ALA A 16 -9.80 16.12 -14.63
C ALA A 16 -10.86 17.12 -15.09
N ALA A 17 -11.16 18.12 -14.27
CA ALA A 17 -12.14 19.16 -14.61
C ALA A 17 -11.65 20.01 -15.80
N ASN A 18 -12.60 20.35 -16.66
CA ASN A 18 -12.38 21.07 -17.92
C ASN A 18 -11.59 22.38 -17.74
N GLY A 19 -10.52 22.53 -18.50
CA GLY A 19 -9.92 23.83 -18.82
C GLY A 19 -8.50 24.12 -18.35
N GLY A 20 -7.79 23.15 -17.79
CA GLY A 20 -6.37 23.30 -17.42
C GLY A 20 -5.51 22.21 -18.06
N LYS A 21 -4.17 22.39 -18.05
CA LYS A 21 -3.21 21.33 -18.38
C LYS A 21 -3.65 20.00 -17.76
N PRO A 22 -3.43 18.85 -18.39
CA PRO A 22 -3.83 17.58 -17.84
C PRO A 22 -3.22 17.38 -16.44
N THR A 23 -4.08 17.62 -15.45
CA THR A 23 -3.75 17.33 -14.05
C THR A 23 -4.09 15.86 -13.84
N ALA A 24 -3.24 15.11 -13.16
CA ALA A 24 -3.53 13.71 -12.85
C ALA A 24 -4.91 13.57 -12.21
N PRO A 25 -5.61 12.47 -12.50
CA PRO A 25 -6.90 12.20 -11.87
C PRO A 25 -6.74 12.19 -10.34
N ARG A 26 -7.62 12.92 -9.67
CA ARG A 26 -7.65 12.93 -8.20
C ARG A 26 -8.51 11.78 -7.71
N ILE A 27 -8.14 11.24 -6.55
CA ILE A 27 -8.96 10.25 -5.87
C ILE A 27 -10.27 10.90 -5.47
N ALA A 28 -11.40 10.34 -5.90
CA ALA A 28 -12.71 10.80 -5.48
C ALA A 28 -12.84 10.65 -3.95
N SER A 29 -12.94 11.77 -3.23
CA SER A 29 -13.17 11.74 -1.80
C SER A 29 -14.64 11.43 -1.53
N VAL A 30 -14.94 10.18 -1.25
CA VAL A 30 -16.26 9.76 -0.76
C VAL A 30 -16.28 9.93 0.75
N ASN A 31 -17.23 10.73 1.24
CA ASN A 31 -17.47 10.99 2.67
C ASN A 31 -17.58 9.70 3.49
N GLY A 32 -16.66 9.51 4.43
CA GLY A 32 -16.73 8.48 5.44
C GLY A 32 -15.40 7.72 5.61
N GLU A 33 -14.76 7.87 6.75
CA GLU A 33 -13.45 7.28 7.10
C GLU A 33 -13.37 5.75 6.94
N ARG A 34 -14.49 5.04 6.87
CA ARG A 34 -14.54 3.59 6.60
C ARG A 34 -14.65 3.24 5.11
N SER A 35 -15.10 4.17 4.27
CA SER A 35 -15.21 3.96 2.81
C SER A 35 -13.88 4.23 2.11
N GLY A 36 -13.05 5.14 2.62
CA GLY A 36 -11.78 5.53 2.01
C GLY A 36 -10.78 4.38 1.88
N VAL A 37 -10.63 3.57 2.94
CA VAL A 37 -9.64 2.47 2.95
C VAL A 37 -9.99 1.35 1.95
N ALA A 38 -11.27 1.03 1.79
CA ALA A 38 -11.69 0.02 0.81
C ALA A 38 -11.60 0.54 -0.64
N THR A 39 -11.85 1.83 -0.85
CA THR A 39 -11.74 2.46 -2.17
C THR A 39 -10.28 2.60 -2.60
N GLU A 40 -9.37 2.94 -1.69
CA GLU A 40 -7.94 3.04 -1.99
C GLU A 40 -7.33 1.69 -2.38
N ARG A 41 -7.73 0.58 -1.78
CA ARG A 41 -7.24 -0.76 -2.14
C ARG A 41 -7.60 -1.18 -3.57
N ASN A 42 -8.71 -0.68 -4.11
CA ASN A 42 -9.15 -0.99 -5.46
C ASN A 42 -8.60 -0.04 -6.54
N LEU A 43 -7.73 0.89 -6.17
CA LEU A 43 -7.09 1.79 -7.11
C LEU A 43 -6.25 1.03 -8.14
N LYS A 44 -6.30 1.50 -9.37
CA LYS A 44 -5.47 1.02 -10.48
C LYS A 44 -4.77 2.21 -11.11
N LEU A 45 -3.55 2.44 -10.67
CA LEU A 45 -2.73 3.55 -11.14
C LEU A 45 -1.72 3.06 -12.17
N ASN A 46 -1.57 3.80 -13.26
CA ASN A 46 -0.42 3.60 -14.12
C ASN A 46 0.83 4.24 -13.51
N ARG A 47 1.98 4.02 -14.13
CA ARG A 47 3.26 4.50 -13.61
C ARG A 47 3.30 6.02 -13.41
N SER A 48 2.85 6.78 -14.38
CA SER A 48 2.78 8.25 -14.34
C SER A 48 1.88 8.76 -13.21
N GLU A 49 0.71 8.15 -13.07
CA GLU A 49 -0.26 8.49 -12.03
C GLU A 49 0.28 8.21 -10.63
N LEU A 50 0.99 7.09 -10.45
CA LEU A 50 1.64 6.76 -9.19
C LEU A 50 2.72 7.78 -8.81
N LEU A 51 3.59 8.13 -9.76
CA LEU A 51 4.66 9.12 -9.54
C LEU A 51 4.09 10.47 -9.09
N GLU A 52 3.04 10.92 -9.76
CA GLU A 52 2.40 12.19 -9.45
C GLU A 52 1.64 12.15 -8.12
N ALA A 53 0.84 11.11 -7.90
CA ALA A 53 0.03 10.96 -6.68
C ALA A 53 0.86 10.76 -5.41
N ALA A 54 2.03 10.14 -5.51
CA ALA A 54 2.95 9.93 -4.42
C ALA A 54 4.03 11.01 -4.30
N ASN A 55 4.14 11.89 -5.30
CA ASN A 55 5.20 12.91 -5.38
C ASN A 55 6.61 12.32 -5.28
N ILE A 56 6.86 11.24 -6.01
CA ILE A 56 8.17 10.60 -6.12
C ILE A 56 8.71 10.68 -7.54
N THR A 57 10.02 10.56 -7.66
CA THR A 57 10.72 10.55 -8.95
C THR A 57 10.71 9.14 -9.56
N GLU A 58 10.95 9.06 -10.87
CA GLU A 58 11.13 7.80 -11.59
C GLU A 58 12.27 6.95 -10.99
N LYS A 59 13.34 7.60 -10.58
CA LYS A 59 14.47 6.93 -9.92
C LYS A 59 14.04 6.29 -8.60
N GLN A 60 13.31 7.03 -7.76
CA GLN A 60 12.81 6.51 -6.49
C GLN A 60 11.86 5.31 -6.71
N LEU A 61 10.94 5.40 -7.67
CA LEU A 61 10.06 4.28 -7.98
C LEU A 61 10.83 3.04 -8.44
N SER A 62 11.81 3.22 -9.33
CA SER A 62 12.67 2.12 -9.80
C SER A 62 13.46 1.47 -8.65
N GLU A 63 13.93 2.26 -7.69
CA GLU A 63 14.59 1.75 -6.49
C GLU A 63 13.61 0.94 -5.61
N LEU A 64 12.39 1.44 -5.40
CA LEU A 64 11.36 0.73 -4.63
C LEU A 64 10.97 -0.60 -5.27
N GLU A 65 10.88 -0.65 -6.60
CA GLU A 65 10.66 -1.88 -7.36
C GLU A 65 11.84 -2.84 -7.22
N SER A 66 13.06 -2.35 -7.35
CA SER A 66 14.28 -3.17 -7.28
C SER A 66 14.47 -3.81 -5.89
N PHE A 67 14.05 -3.13 -4.84
CA PHE A 67 14.09 -3.65 -3.46
C PHE A 67 12.83 -4.44 -3.07
N GLY A 68 11.86 -4.58 -3.96
CA GLY A 68 10.64 -5.33 -3.73
C GLY A 68 9.67 -4.66 -2.76
N LEU A 69 9.80 -3.36 -2.49
CA LEU A 69 8.89 -2.59 -1.65
C LEU A 69 7.55 -2.33 -2.35
N ILE A 70 7.60 -2.15 -3.65
CA ILE A 70 6.45 -1.95 -4.52
C ILE A 70 6.56 -2.92 -5.71
N ALA A 71 5.46 -3.48 -6.13
CA ALA A 71 5.39 -4.30 -7.34
C ALA A 71 4.18 -3.89 -8.18
N ILE A 72 4.36 -3.91 -9.49
CA ILE A 72 3.25 -3.76 -10.43
C ILE A 72 2.43 -5.05 -10.45
N ARG A 73 1.12 -4.94 -10.39
CA ARG A 73 0.18 -6.05 -10.50
C ARG A 73 -0.52 -6.00 -11.85
N GLY A 74 -0.07 -6.85 -12.77
CA GLY A 74 -0.53 -6.80 -14.16
C GLY A 74 -0.03 -5.53 -14.85
N ARG A 75 -0.92 -4.57 -15.07
CA ARG A 75 -0.60 -3.29 -15.74
C ARG A 75 -0.62 -2.08 -14.81
N TYR A 76 -1.04 -2.27 -13.55
CA TYR A 76 -1.34 -1.18 -12.63
C TYR A 76 -0.69 -1.39 -11.28
N TYR A 77 -0.50 -0.28 -10.58
CA TYR A 77 -0.18 -0.23 -9.16
C TYR A 77 -1.47 -0.08 -8.37
N ASP A 78 -1.56 -0.76 -7.24
CA ASP A 78 -2.71 -0.68 -6.34
C ASP A 78 -2.58 0.44 -5.29
N GLY A 79 -3.59 0.57 -4.45
CA GLY A 79 -3.60 1.55 -3.36
C GLY A 79 -2.52 1.30 -2.31
N ASP A 80 -2.13 0.05 -2.09
CA ASP A 80 -1.06 -0.30 -1.16
C ASP A 80 0.29 0.23 -1.69
N ALA A 81 0.55 0.10 -2.99
CA ALA A 81 1.72 0.67 -3.65
C ALA A 81 1.76 2.19 -3.51
N LEU A 82 0.61 2.87 -3.68
CA LEU A 82 0.50 4.31 -3.49
C LEU A 82 0.82 4.71 -2.04
N GLN A 83 0.28 4.01 -1.06
CA GLN A 83 0.52 4.29 0.35
C GLN A 83 2.01 4.12 0.71
N ILE A 84 2.63 3.03 0.26
CA ILE A 84 4.07 2.79 0.45
C ILE A 84 4.88 3.92 -0.18
N ALA A 85 4.57 4.30 -1.41
CA ALA A 85 5.27 5.37 -2.13
C ALA A 85 5.18 6.72 -1.40
N ARG A 86 4.01 7.08 -0.87
CA ARG A 86 3.81 8.30 -0.08
C ARG A 86 4.64 8.32 1.20
N VAL A 87 4.61 7.25 1.96
CA VAL A 87 5.40 7.14 3.20
C VAL A 87 6.90 7.21 2.89
N VAL A 88 7.34 6.55 1.82
CA VAL A 88 8.75 6.61 1.39
C VAL A 88 9.15 8.04 0.98
N ALA A 89 8.28 8.78 0.31
CA ALA A 89 8.52 10.18 -0.04
C ALA A 89 8.74 11.04 1.22
N GLU A 90 7.94 10.82 2.26
CA GLU A 90 8.08 11.52 3.54
C GLU A 90 9.40 11.14 4.25
N LEU A 91 9.76 9.85 4.27
CA LEU A 91 11.03 9.38 4.83
C LEU A 91 12.25 9.93 4.08
N ALA A 92 12.15 10.07 2.77
CA ALA A 92 13.21 10.64 1.94
C ALA A 92 13.56 12.09 2.31
N ALA A 93 12.58 12.86 2.80
CA ALA A 93 12.80 14.21 3.30
C ALA A 93 13.74 14.27 4.52
N PHE A 94 13.84 13.17 5.26
CA PHE A 94 14.77 12.98 6.39
C PHE A 94 16.07 12.27 5.98
N GLY A 95 16.31 12.03 4.69
CA GLY A 95 17.47 11.31 4.19
C GLY A 95 17.40 9.78 4.27
N ILE A 96 16.21 9.21 4.55
CA ILE A 96 15.98 7.78 4.53
C ILE A 96 15.57 7.38 3.12
N GLU A 97 16.47 6.72 2.41
CA GLU A 97 16.28 6.29 1.03
C GLU A 97 15.85 4.82 0.92
N GLY A 98 15.43 4.39 -0.26
CA GLY A 98 14.96 3.03 -0.52
C GLY A 98 15.93 1.93 -0.08
N ARG A 99 17.24 2.13 -0.22
CA ARG A 99 18.28 1.20 0.26
C ARG A 99 18.21 0.92 1.76
N HIS A 100 17.82 1.90 2.56
CA HIS A 100 17.66 1.75 4.02
C HIS A 100 16.39 0.95 4.37
N LEU A 101 15.41 0.94 3.47
CA LEU A 101 14.10 0.32 3.69
C LEU A 101 14.06 -1.19 3.39
N ARG A 102 15.15 -1.76 2.87
CA ARG A 102 15.24 -3.22 2.62
C ARG A 102 15.02 -4.04 3.90
N SER A 103 15.54 -3.58 5.01
CA SER A 103 15.34 -4.24 6.31
C SER A 103 13.88 -4.23 6.75
N PHE A 104 13.14 -3.16 6.47
CA PHE A 104 11.70 -3.07 6.72
C PHE A 104 10.93 -4.10 5.90
N LYS A 105 11.26 -4.23 4.62
CA LYS A 105 10.65 -5.26 3.75
C LYS A 105 10.94 -6.67 4.27
N THR A 106 12.17 -6.94 4.63
CA THR A 106 12.56 -8.26 5.18
C THR A 106 11.83 -8.57 6.49
N ALA A 107 11.67 -7.58 7.37
CA ALA A 107 10.92 -7.74 8.61
C ALA A 107 9.44 -8.04 8.34
N ALA A 108 8.81 -7.25 7.45
CA ALA A 108 7.43 -7.47 7.05
C ALA A 108 7.20 -8.86 6.44
N ASP A 109 8.10 -9.32 5.55
CA ASP A 109 8.01 -10.66 4.95
C ASP A 109 8.10 -11.78 6.00
N ARG A 110 8.92 -11.61 7.02
CA ARG A 110 9.02 -12.58 8.14
C ARG A 110 7.74 -12.59 8.96
N GLU A 111 7.17 -11.42 9.26
CA GLU A 111 5.90 -11.31 9.96
C GLU A 111 4.76 -11.97 9.18
N VAL A 112 4.66 -11.73 7.87
CA VAL A 112 3.69 -12.38 7.00
C VAL A 112 3.87 -13.89 7.02
N SER A 113 5.09 -14.41 6.95
CA SER A 113 5.37 -15.84 6.99
C SER A 113 4.91 -16.49 8.30
N LEU A 114 5.06 -15.81 9.43
CA LEU A 114 4.54 -16.29 10.72
C LEU A 114 3.00 -16.34 10.73
N ILE A 115 2.36 -15.32 10.21
CA ILE A 115 0.89 -15.27 10.09
C ILE A 115 0.39 -16.41 9.19
N GLU A 116 1.03 -16.62 8.05
CA GLU A 116 0.69 -17.70 7.11
C GLU A 116 0.81 -19.09 7.75
N GLN A 117 1.81 -19.32 8.60
CA GLN A 117 1.96 -20.58 9.33
C GLN A 117 0.78 -20.86 10.27
N VAL A 118 0.21 -19.84 10.89
CA VAL A 118 -0.97 -19.98 11.76
C VAL A 118 -2.24 -20.17 10.94
N VAL A 119 -2.36 -19.47 9.81
CA VAL A 119 -3.57 -19.48 8.96
C VAL A 119 -3.65 -20.73 8.08
N ALA A 120 -2.53 -21.27 7.63
CA ALA A 120 -2.50 -22.40 6.71
C ALA A 120 -3.30 -23.64 7.18
N PRO A 121 -3.26 -24.08 8.46
CA PRO A 121 -4.09 -25.17 8.94
C PRO A 121 -5.60 -24.88 8.85
N LEU A 122 -6.01 -23.62 9.05
CA LEU A 122 -7.41 -23.19 8.96
C LEU A 122 -7.94 -23.30 7.53
N LEU A 123 -7.11 -22.96 6.55
CA LEU A 123 -7.46 -23.07 5.12
C LEU A 123 -7.57 -24.51 4.63
N LYS A 124 -6.96 -25.48 5.32
CA LYS A 124 -7.09 -26.91 5.01
C LYS A 124 -8.45 -27.48 5.43
N GLN A 125 -9.20 -26.83 6.29
CA GLN A 125 -10.55 -27.22 6.65
C GLN A 125 -11.49 -26.94 5.48
N ARG A 126 -12.44 -27.85 5.23
CA ARG A 126 -13.39 -27.71 4.12
C ARG A 126 -14.56 -26.79 4.52
N GLY A 127 -14.98 -25.94 3.58
CA GLY A 127 -16.17 -25.11 3.70
C GLY A 127 -15.87 -23.62 3.62
N SER A 128 -16.88 -22.83 3.26
CA SER A 128 -16.79 -21.36 3.15
C SER A 128 -16.52 -20.69 4.49
N GLU A 129 -16.96 -21.29 5.59
CA GLU A 129 -16.71 -20.79 6.95
C GLU A 129 -15.22 -20.87 7.32
N ALA A 130 -14.52 -21.89 6.85
CA ALA A 130 -13.08 -22.03 7.09
C ALA A 130 -12.28 -20.91 6.44
N VAL A 131 -12.64 -20.49 5.23
CA VAL A 131 -12.01 -19.38 4.53
C VAL A 131 -12.28 -18.07 5.25
N ALA A 132 -13.52 -17.81 5.66
CA ALA A 132 -13.89 -16.60 6.40
C ALA A 132 -13.14 -16.53 7.75
N ARG A 133 -13.08 -17.64 8.48
CA ARG A 133 -12.34 -17.70 9.75
C ARG A 133 -10.84 -17.50 9.56
N ALA A 134 -10.26 -18.09 8.53
CA ALA A 134 -8.84 -17.87 8.20
C ALA A 134 -8.55 -16.39 7.91
N GLN A 135 -9.45 -15.71 7.20
CA GLN A 135 -9.33 -14.29 6.91
C GLN A 135 -9.45 -13.42 8.17
N GLU A 136 -10.38 -13.74 9.06
CA GLU A 136 -10.51 -13.04 10.35
C GLU A 136 -9.25 -13.19 11.20
N VAL A 137 -8.73 -14.41 11.34
CA VAL A 137 -7.50 -14.70 12.08
C VAL A 137 -6.30 -13.97 11.45
N GLN A 138 -6.21 -13.97 10.13
CA GLN A 138 -5.14 -13.24 9.42
C GLN A 138 -5.19 -11.74 9.71
N ASN A 139 -6.37 -11.13 9.65
CA ASN A 139 -6.55 -9.70 9.92
C ASN A 139 -6.22 -9.36 11.39
N GLU A 140 -6.64 -10.21 12.32
CA GLU A 140 -6.35 -10.02 13.75
C GLU A 140 -4.85 -10.13 14.03
N LEU A 141 -4.18 -11.15 13.50
CA LEU A 141 -2.74 -11.34 13.65
C LEU A 141 -1.95 -10.16 13.03
N ALA A 142 -2.36 -9.69 11.85
CA ALA A 142 -1.74 -8.53 11.22
C ALA A 142 -1.89 -7.27 12.09
N SER A 143 -3.07 -7.04 12.67
CA SER A 143 -3.30 -5.92 13.59
C SER A 143 -2.46 -6.01 14.86
N LEU A 144 -2.36 -7.20 15.45
CA LEU A 144 -1.52 -7.43 16.64
C LEU A 144 -0.03 -7.27 16.34
N SER A 145 0.42 -7.72 15.18
CA SER A 145 1.80 -7.56 14.70
C SER A 145 2.17 -6.08 14.56
N MET A 146 1.30 -5.28 13.96
CA MET A 146 1.50 -3.82 13.85
C MET A 146 1.55 -3.14 15.23
N LYS A 147 0.67 -3.54 16.15
CA LYS A 147 0.67 -3.00 17.52
C LYS A 147 1.95 -3.35 18.28
N LEU A 148 2.40 -4.60 18.17
CA LEU A 148 3.65 -5.04 18.77
C LEU A 148 4.85 -4.28 18.20
N HIS A 149 4.92 -4.15 16.88
CA HIS A 149 5.98 -3.41 16.20
C HIS A 149 6.05 -1.95 16.67
N ALA A 150 4.90 -1.27 16.72
CA ALA A 150 4.81 0.10 17.22
C ALA A 150 5.25 0.22 18.69
N ALA A 151 4.86 -0.72 19.55
CA ALA A 151 5.26 -0.75 20.95
C ALA A 151 6.77 -0.98 21.12
N LEU A 152 7.35 -1.90 20.35
CA LEU A 152 8.79 -2.18 20.36
C LEU A 152 9.60 -0.95 19.91
N LEU A 153 9.14 -0.29 18.83
CA LEU A 153 9.78 0.92 18.32
C LEU A 153 9.72 2.05 19.35
N ALA A 154 8.56 2.29 19.94
CA ALA A 154 8.38 3.30 20.97
C ALA A 154 9.27 3.02 22.21
N SER A 155 9.35 1.77 22.65
CA SER A 155 10.21 1.36 23.75
C SER A 155 11.69 1.59 23.43
N ALA A 156 12.14 1.25 22.24
CA ALA A 156 13.52 1.44 21.82
C ALA A 156 13.91 2.93 21.74
N ILE A 157 13.01 3.78 21.25
CA ILE A 157 13.24 5.25 21.17
C ILE A 157 13.28 5.87 22.55
N SER A 158 12.46 5.40 23.49
CA SER A 158 12.34 5.95 24.84
C SER A 158 13.42 5.48 25.80
N SER A 159 14.20 4.44 25.43
CA SER A 159 15.29 3.94 26.28
C SER A 159 16.48 4.89 26.20
N PRO A 160 16.90 5.52 27.31
CA PRO A 160 18.14 6.31 27.32
C PRO A 160 19.35 5.39 27.10
N ASN A 161 20.21 5.76 26.19
CA ASN A 161 21.54 5.14 26.02
C ASN A 161 22.43 5.48 27.22
#